data_cdad37268b4fef7a8abd82ce30b41305
#
_entry.id   cdad37268b4fef7a8abd82ce30b41305
#
_cell.length_a   1.000
_cell.length_b   1.000
_cell.length_c   1.000
_cell.angle_alpha   90.00
_cell.angle_beta   90.00
_cell.angle_gamma   90.00
#
_symmetry.space_group_name_H-M   'P 1'
#
loop_
_entity.id
_entity.type
_entity.pdbx_description
1 polymer ?
#
loop_
_entity_poly.entity_id
_entity_poly.type
_entity_poly.pdbx_seq_one_letter_code
_entity_poly.pdbx_strand_id
1 'polypeptide(L)' 'LRVFSELVDPEELKWHQDDETRIIEVIEAGGWFIQYDNELPMPLRENKTYLVRKGEWHRVLKGTGDLKVKIERIL' A
#
# COMPACT_ATOMS: atom_id res chain seq x y z
N LEU A 1 7.65 -9.66 -4.57
CA LEU A 1 7.80 -9.14 -3.21
C LEU A 1 8.36 -7.73 -3.24
N ARG A 2 7.71 -6.81 -2.57
CA ARG A 2 8.24 -5.45 -2.40
C ARG A 2 8.40 -5.16 -0.92
N VAL A 3 9.50 -4.50 -0.57
CA VAL A 3 9.81 -4.09 0.79
C VAL A 3 9.82 -2.57 0.84
N PHE A 4 9.01 -1.99 1.73
CA PHE A 4 8.98 -0.56 1.98
C PHE A 4 9.58 -0.35 3.36
N SER A 5 10.70 0.33 3.42
CA SER A 5 11.38 0.65 4.67
C SER A 5 11.11 2.11 5.04
N GLU A 6 11.63 2.54 6.17
CA GLU A 6 11.55 3.94 6.55
C GLU A 6 12.29 4.87 5.58
N LEU A 7 13.11 4.31 4.68
CA LEU A 7 13.78 5.05 3.63
C LEU A 7 13.05 4.95 2.28
N VAL A 8 11.76 4.68 2.31
CA VAL A 8 10.93 4.52 1.12
C VAL A 8 10.95 5.77 0.24
N ASP A 9 10.81 5.53 -1.07
CA ASP A 9 10.66 6.61 -2.04
C ASP A 9 9.48 7.50 -1.65
N PRO A 10 9.66 8.82 -1.51
CA PRO A 10 8.59 9.74 -1.18
C PRO A 10 7.37 9.65 -2.09
N GLU A 11 7.54 9.24 -3.35
CA GLU A 11 6.43 9.11 -4.29
C GLU A 11 5.37 8.12 -3.81
N GLU A 12 5.77 7.06 -3.10
CA GLU A 12 4.83 6.07 -2.57
C GLU A 12 3.99 6.63 -1.43
N LEU A 13 4.47 7.68 -0.77
CA LEU A 13 3.77 8.32 0.35
C LEU A 13 2.84 9.45 -0.09
N LYS A 14 2.89 9.85 -1.36
CA LYS A 14 2.03 10.88 -1.92
C LYS A 14 0.77 10.26 -2.49
N TRP A 15 -0.28 11.05 -2.56
CA TRP A 15 -1.47 10.67 -3.31
C TRP A 15 -1.10 10.38 -4.75
N HIS A 16 -1.46 9.21 -5.24
CA HIS A 16 -1.17 8.79 -6.61
C HIS A 16 -2.22 7.81 -7.13
N GLN A 17 -2.15 7.56 -8.43
CA GLN A 17 -2.99 6.60 -9.13
C GLN A 17 -2.09 5.58 -9.82
N ASP A 18 -2.56 4.34 -9.93
CA ASP A 18 -1.84 3.31 -10.68
C ASP A 18 -2.52 3.09 -12.03
N ASP A 19 -1.76 2.65 -13.01
CA ASP A 19 -2.24 2.39 -14.37
C ASP A 19 -2.92 1.04 -14.51
N GLU A 20 -2.87 0.22 -13.49
CA GLU A 20 -3.53 -1.08 -13.47
C GLU A 20 -4.12 -1.36 -12.09
N THR A 21 -5.09 -2.26 -12.04
CA THR A 21 -5.62 -2.75 -10.77
C THR A 21 -4.60 -3.68 -10.14
N ARG A 22 -4.42 -3.54 -8.83
CA ARG A 22 -3.46 -4.33 -8.05
C ARG A 22 -4.12 -4.97 -6.86
N ILE A 23 -3.68 -6.19 -6.54
CA ILE A 23 -4.01 -6.86 -5.28
C ILE A 23 -2.74 -6.88 -4.46
N ILE A 24 -2.82 -6.34 -3.25
CA ILE A 24 -1.68 -6.26 -2.34
C ILE A 24 -1.90 -7.25 -1.21
N GLU A 25 -1.01 -8.22 -1.10
CA GLU A 25 -1.00 -9.15 0.01
C GLU A 25 0.06 -8.73 1.02
N VAL A 26 -0.34 -8.47 2.26
CA VAL A 26 0.58 -7.99 3.30
C VAL A 26 1.25 -9.19 3.96
N ILE A 27 2.58 -9.23 3.87
CA ILE A 27 3.40 -10.26 4.51
C ILE A 27 3.84 -9.76 5.89
N GLU A 28 4.30 -8.51 5.96
CA GLU A 28 4.74 -7.90 7.22
C GLU A 28 4.25 -6.45 7.20
N ALA A 29 3.48 -6.05 8.21
CA ALA A 29 2.77 -4.77 8.18
C ALA A 29 3.59 -3.59 8.72
N GLY A 30 4.43 -3.80 9.72
CA GLY A 30 5.31 -2.77 10.25
C GLY A 30 4.62 -1.51 10.77
N GLY A 31 3.33 -1.57 11.07
CA GLY A 31 2.56 -0.43 11.53
C GLY A 31 2.15 0.55 10.43
N TRP A 32 2.25 0.15 9.17
CA TRP A 32 1.88 0.99 8.04
C TRP A 32 0.37 1.00 7.82
N PHE A 33 -0.12 2.06 7.14
CA PHE A 33 -1.53 2.27 6.82
C PHE A 33 -1.67 2.48 5.32
N ILE A 34 -2.85 2.20 4.79
CA ILE A 34 -3.25 2.60 3.45
C ILE A 34 -4.44 3.55 3.57
N GLN A 35 -4.49 4.55 2.70
CA GLN A 35 -5.61 5.49 2.66
C GLN A 35 -6.08 5.65 1.23
N TYR A 36 -7.36 5.38 1.01
CA TYR A 36 -8.03 5.65 -0.26
C TYR A 36 -8.64 7.05 -0.22
N ASP A 37 -8.92 7.59 -1.40
CA ASP A 37 -9.54 8.90 -1.54
C ASP A 37 -10.87 8.96 -0.78
N ASN A 38 -11.09 10.06 -0.07
CA ASN A 38 -12.30 10.30 0.73
C ASN A 38 -12.54 9.30 1.87
N GLU A 39 -11.52 8.59 2.29
CA GLU A 39 -11.62 7.63 3.38
C GLU A 39 -10.55 7.91 4.44
N LEU A 40 -10.81 7.41 5.64
CA LEU A 40 -9.81 7.48 6.71
C LEU A 40 -8.70 6.45 6.46
N PRO A 41 -7.48 6.72 6.96
CA PRO A 41 -6.43 5.71 6.89
C PRO A 41 -6.85 4.40 7.54
N MET A 42 -6.48 3.30 6.91
CA MET A 42 -6.80 1.96 7.37
C MET A 42 -5.51 1.21 7.66
N PRO A 43 -5.35 0.61 8.85
CA PRO A 43 -4.11 -0.13 9.13
C PRO A 43 -4.00 -1.35 8.22
N LEU A 44 -2.79 -1.54 7.68
CA LEU A 44 -2.47 -2.75 6.94
C LEU A 44 -2.25 -3.88 7.94
N ARG A 45 -2.83 -5.04 7.67
CA ARG A 45 -2.74 -6.19 8.57
C ARG A 45 -2.08 -7.36 7.87
N GLU A 46 -1.24 -8.08 8.58
CA GLU A 46 -0.56 -9.25 8.04
C GLU A 46 -1.57 -10.32 7.60
N ASN A 47 -1.25 -10.96 6.50
CA ASN A 47 -2.05 -12.02 5.87
C ASN A 47 -3.40 -11.53 5.32
N LYS A 48 -3.58 -10.23 5.18
CA LYS A 48 -4.76 -9.65 4.54
C LYS A 48 -4.41 -9.15 3.15
N THR A 49 -5.42 -9.06 2.29
CA THR A 49 -5.28 -8.54 0.95
C THR A 49 -6.07 -7.24 0.80
N TYR A 50 -5.54 -6.35 -0.02
CA TYR A 50 -6.14 -5.05 -0.28
C TYR A 50 -6.21 -4.82 -1.78
N LEU A 51 -7.36 -4.38 -2.26
CA LEU A 51 -7.57 -4.10 -3.67
C LEU A 51 -7.37 -2.61 -3.92
N VAL A 52 -6.52 -2.29 -4.90
CA VAL A 52 -6.33 -0.93 -5.39
C VAL A 52 -6.73 -0.94 -6.86
N ARG A 53 -7.84 -0.31 -7.18
CA ARG A 53 -8.37 -0.29 -8.54
C ARG A 53 -7.60 0.70 -9.41
N LYS A 54 -7.50 0.39 -10.69
CA LYS A 54 -6.91 1.29 -11.67
C LYS A 54 -7.53 2.68 -11.54
N GLY A 55 -6.67 3.69 -11.46
CA GLY A 55 -7.10 5.08 -11.39
C GLY A 55 -7.60 5.55 -10.02
N GLU A 56 -7.62 4.67 -9.03
CA GLU A 56 -8.06 5.02 -7.69
C GLU A 56 -6.96 5.79 -6.95
N TRP A 57 -7.28 7.00 -6.48
CA TRP A 57 -6.34 7.79 -5.69
C TRP A 57 -6.12 7.14 -4.33
N HIS A 58 -4.85 6.94 -3.99
CA HIS A 58 -4.48 6.31 -2.72
C HIS A 58 -3.08 6.71 -2.31
N ARG A 59 -2.73 6.40 -1.08
CA ARG A 59 -1.36 6.55 -0.57
C ARG A 59 -1.15 5.56 0.57
N VAL A 60 0.12 5.31 0.90
CA VAL A 60 0.48 4.60 2.12
C VAL A 60 1.02 5.58 3.15
N LEU A 61 0.81 5.27 4.42
CA LEU A 61 1.31 6.05 5.53
C LEU A 61 2.34 5.21 6.26
N LYS A 62 3.49 5.81 6.46
CA LYS A 62 4.66 5.14 7.00
C LYS A 62 4.45 4.68 8.43
N GLY A 63 4.85 3.44 8.72
CA GLY A 63 4.89 2.90 10.07
C GLY A 63 6.29 2.98 10.67
N THR A 64 6.49 2.27 11.79
CA THR A 64 7.77 2.24 12.48
C THR A 64 8.70 1.14 12.00
N GLY A 65 8.15 0.11 11.38
CA GLY A 65 8.92 -1.01 10.83
C GLY A 65 8.83 -1.07 9.32
N ASP A 66 9.36 -2.14 8.73
CA ASP A 66 9.28 -2.37 7.30
C ASP A 66 7.91 -2.91 6.92
N LEU A 67 7.43 -2.49 5.75
CA LEU A 67 6.25 -3.07 5.13
C LEU A 67 6.71 -4.01 4.02
N LYS A 68 6.30 -5.28 4.09
CA LYS A 68 6.60 -6.28 3.05
C LYS A 68 5.29 -6.74 2.44
N VAL A 69 5.21 -6.65 1.12
CA VAL A 69 3.99 -7.00 0.38
C VAL A 69 4.31 -7.78 -0.88
N LYS A 70 3.35 -8.59 -1.30
CA LYS A 70 3.32 -9.16 -2.65
C LYS A 70 2.28 -8.37 -3.43
N ILE A 71 2.63 -7.96 -4.64
CA ILE A 71 1.72 -7.20 -5.49
C ILE A 71 1.43 -8.03 -6.74
N GLU A 72 0.14 -8.27 -6.97
CA GLU A 72 -0.34 -8.91 -8.19
C GLU A 72 -1.03 -7.86 -9.04
N ARG A 73 -0.60 -7.74 -10.29
CA ARG A 73 -1.20 -6.82 -11.25
C ARG A 73 -2.30 -7.54 -12.01
N ILE A 74 -3.43 -6.91 -12.12
CA ILE A 74 -4.58 -7.43 -12.87
C ILE A 74 -4.68 -6.62 -14.16
N LEU A 75 -4.47 -7.29 -15.27
CA LEU A 75 -4.50 -6.67 -16.58
C LEU A 75 -5.92 -6.64 -17.16
#